data_c2211f142ac20d92f27fc3133e23f53e
#
_entry.id   c2211f142ac20d92f27fc3133e23f53e
#
_cell.length_a   1.000
_cell.length_b   1.000
_cell.length_c   1.000
_cell.angle_alpha   90.00
_cell.angle_beta   90.00
_cell.angle_gamma   90.00
#
_symmetry.space_group_name_H-M   'P 1'
#
loop_
_entity.id
_entity.type
_entity.pdbx_description
1 polymer ?
#
loop_
_entity_poly.entity_id
_entity_poly.type
_entity_poly.pdbx_seq_one_letter_code
_entity_poly.pdbx_strand_id
1 'polypeptide(L)'
;LRQWRGQLSLTPREQSLLAGALVGLDRQLERLEQGQLRLAVFGRVGVGKSSLVNALVGEAVCTTDVAHGSTRHQRATTWQQPVPGLQQLELVDTPGIDEIGGAARSRLAQRVARGADLVLLVLDGDLTSVDQDALLPLLASGKPLLLVLNRSDCWPEAERQALEASIRRRLGTLLPGGAAHLELVAVAAAPRRPRLLADGRVRTDASAPEVEPLRRHLLALLEQQGELLLALNSLQAADHLQRQLQHDRLRRGRRSAQGLIGRYAALKATGVAA
;
A
#
# COMPACT_ATOMS: atom_id res chain seq x y z
N LEU A 1 -4.51 -9.11 -21.40
CA LEU A 1 -3.67 -7.96 -21.05
C LEU A 1 -2.31 -8.00 -21.74
N ARG A 2 -1.59 -9.13 -21.77
CA ARG A 2 -0.30 -9.26 -22.49
C ARG A 2 -0.43 -8.93 -23.98
N GLN A 3 -1.45 -9.47 -24.64
CA GLN A 3 -1.71 -9.18 -26.05
C GLN A 3 -1.95 -7.67 -26.27
N TRP A 4 -2.78 -7.05 -25.44
CA TRP A 4 -3.00 -5.60 -25.47
C TRP A 4 -1.70 -4.82 -25.23
N ARG A 5 -0.87 -5.22 -24.24
CA ARG A 5 0.42 -4.61 -23.95
C ARG A 5 1.37 -4.68 -25.16
N GLY A 6 1.41 -5.83 -25.87
CA GLY A 6 2.23 -6.03 -27.06
C GLY A 6 1.75 -5.23 -28.29
N GLN A 7 0.46 -4.90 -28.36
CA GLN A 7 -0.14 -4.11 -29.44
C GLN A 7 -0.02 -2.59 -29.24
N LEU A 8 0.51 -2.12 -28.09
CA LEU A 8 0.68 -0.70 -27.84
C LEU A 8 1.72 -0.09 -28.77
N SER A 9 1.26 0.71 -29.74
CA SER A 9 2.13 1.54 -30.59
C SER A 9 2.50 2.81 -29.86
N LEU A 10 3.74 2.88 -29.38
CA LEU A 10 4.28 4.00 -28.63
C LEU A 10 5.42 4.65 -29.40
N THR A 11 5.42 5.97 -29.49
CA THR A 11 6.57 6.72 -30.00
C THR A 11 7.74 6.64 -29.00
N PRO A 12 9.00 6.84 -29.43
CA PRO A 12 10.17 6.83 -28.54
C PRO A 12 10.02 7.78 -27.33
N ARG A 13 9.39 8.92 -27.54
CA ARG A 13 9.07 9.88 -26.47
C ARG A 13 8.05 9.32 -25.47
N GLU A 14 6.99 8.68 -25.96
CA GLU A 14 5.97 8.06 -25.11
C GLU A 14 6.56 6.89 -24.31
N GLN A 15 7.44 6.11 -24.92
CA GLN A 15 8.18 5.05 -24.22
C GLN A 15 9.02 5.60 -23.08
N SER A 16 9.78 6.68 -23.33
CA SER A 16 10.58 7.34 -22.29
C SER A 16 9.72 7.93 -21.16
N LEU A 17 8.64 8.63 -21.53
CA LEU A 17 7.72 9.24 -20.56
C LEU A 17 7.02 8.22 -19.67
N LEU A 18 6.65 7.08 -20.22
CA LEU A 18 5.87 6.02 -19.57
C LEU A 18 6.73 4.84 -19.08
N ALA A 19 8.06 4.93 -19.18
CA ALA A 19 8.97 3.82 -18.88
C ALA A 19 8.70 3.19 -17.51
N GLY A 20 8.52 3.99 -16.46
CA GLY A 20 8.23 3.50 -15.12
C GLY A 20 6.87 2.79 -15.02
N ALA A 21 5.84 3.31 -15.71
CA ALA A 21 4.52 2.70 -15.72
C ALA A 21 4.49 1.40 -16.54
N LEU A 22 5.24 1.35 -17.66
CA LEU A 22 5.41 0.15 -18.48
C LEU A 22 6.09 -0.98 -17.70
N VAL A 23 7.22 -0.68 -17.05
CA VAL A 23 7.93 -1.65 -16.19
C VAL A 23 7.03 -2.12 -15.04
N GLY A 24 6.26 -1.21 -14.44
CA GLY A 24 5.30 -1.55 -13.39
C GLY A 24 4.22 -2.52 -13.88
N LEU A 25 3.65 -2.27 -15.06
CA LEU A 25 2.67 -3.15 -15.67
C LEU A 25 3.26 -4.51 -16.04
N ASP A 26 4.44 -4.54 -16.67
CA ASP A 26 5.08 -5.79 -17.08
C ASP A 26 5.35 -6.68 -15.86
N ARG A 27 5.85 -6.12 -14.75
CA ARG A 27 6.00 -6.85 -13.47
C ARG A 27 4.67 -7.34 -12.89
N GLN A 28 3.60 -6.55 -13.03
CA GLN A 28 2.28 -6.97 -12.54
C GLN A 28 1.73 -8.14 -13.36
N LEU A 29 1.93 -8.14 -14.68
CA LEU A 29 1.55 -9.22 -15.58
C LEU A 29 2.35 -10.51 -15.30
N GLU A 30 3.65 -10.38 -15.03
CA GLU A 30 4.48 -11.51 -14.62
C GLU A 30 3.97 -12.14 -13.32
N ARG A 31 3.65 -11.32 -12.31
CA ARG A 31 3.10 -11.82 -11.04
C ARG A 31 1.74 -12.51 -11.22
N LEU A 32 0.87 -11.95 -12.06
CA LEU A 32 -0.42 -12.55 -12.38
C LEU A 32 -0.24 -13.98 -12.97
N GLU A 33 0.70 -14.14 -13.91
CA GLU A 33 0.98 -15.44 -14.53
C GLU A 33 1.63 -16.43 -13.57
N GLN A 34 2.46 -15.92 -12.66
CA GLN A 34 3.13 -16.74 -11.64
C GLN A 34 2.25 -16.99 -10.40
N GLY A 35 1.02 -16.49 -10.36
CA GLY A 35 0.17 -16.59 -9.17
C GLY A 35 0.83 -15.97 -7.92
N GLN A 36 1.62 -14.90 -8.08
CA GLN A 36 2.38 -14.27 -7.01
C GLN A 36 1.68 -13.03 -6.48
N LEU A 37 1.23 -13.07 -5.23
CA LEU A 37 0.51 -11.99 -4.58
C LEU A 37 1.37 -11.31 -3.51
N ARG A 38 1.33 -9.99 -3.48
CA ARG A 38 2.08 -9.13 -2.56
C ARG A 38 1.20 -8.40 -1.57
N LEU A 39 1.49 -8.59 -0.28
CA LEU A 39 0.90 -7.86 0.83
C LEU A 39 1.92 -6.85 1.36
N ALA A 40 1.64 -5.56 1.25
CA ALA A 40 2.52 -4.54 1.83
C ALA A 40 2.11 -4.21 3.26
N VAL A 41 3.07 -4.24 4.18
CA VAL A 41 2.90 -3.82 5.56
C VAL A 41 3.40 -2.38 5.69
N PHE A 42 2.48 -1.45 5.94
CA PHE A 42 2.70 -0.02 5.85
C PHE A 42 2.25 0.69 7.14
N GLY A 43 2.85 1.83 7.48
CA GLY A 43 2.51 2.59 8.68
C GLY A 43 3.70 3.36 9.23
N ARG A 44 3.51 4.08 10.35
CA ARG A 44 4.53 4.92 11.01
C ARG A 44 5.74 4.11 11.47
N VAL A 45 6.82 4.81 11.79
CA VAL A 45 7.97 4.21 12.48
C VAL A 45 7.53 3.73 13.88
N GLY A 46 8.05 2.59 14.29
CA GLY A 46 7.80 2.08 15.64
C GLY A 46 6.46 1.38 15.86
N VAL A 47 5.48 1.42 14.92
CA VAL A 47 4.19 0.72 15.09
C VAL A 47 4.28 -0.80 15.05
N GLY A 48 5.46 -1.37 14.77
CA GLY A 48 5.72 -2.81 14.80
C GLY A 48 5.49 -3.54 13.48
N LYS A 49 5.68 -2.88 12.32
CA LYS A 49 5.56 -3.51 10.98
C LYS A 49 6.44 -4.74 10.82
N SER A 50 7.74 -4.61 11.08
CA SER A 50 8.72 -5.70 10.99
C SER A 50 8.42 -6.83 11.97
N SER A 51 7.95 -6.50 13.18
CA SER A 51 7.48 -7.50 14.14
C SER A 51 6.24 -8.24 13.65
N LEU A 52 5.32 -7.54 12.98
CA LEU A 52 4.13 -8.14 12.38
C LEU A 52 4.49 -9.10 11.24
N VAL A 53 5.42 -8.70 10.36
CA VAL A 53 5.93 -9.58 9.30
C VAL A 53 6.56 -10.84 9.91
N ASN A 54 7.44 -10.71 10.90
CA ASN A 54 8.06 -11.83 11.59
C ASN A 54 7.02 -12.77 12.23
N ALA A 55 6.02 -12.18 12.90
CA ALA A 55 4.96 -12.95 13.55
C ALA A 55 4.05 -13.71 12.55
N LEU A 56 3.75 -13.11 11.39
CA LEU A 56 2.97 -13.78 10.34
C LEU A 56 3.76 -14.89 9.67
N VAL A 57 5.04 -14.67 9.40
CA VAL A 57 5.95 -15.68 8.80
C VAL A 57 6.24 -16.80 9.79
N GLY A 58 6.33 -16.46 11.08
CA GLY A 58 6.72 -17.40 12.15
C GLY A 58 8.22 -17.45 12.40
N GLU A 59 9.00 -16.60 11.72
CA GLU A 59 10.46 -16.55 11.80
C GLU A 59 10.96 -15.10 11.87
N ALA A 60 12.15 -14.89 12.45
CA ALA A 60 12.78 -13.57 12.54
C ALA A 60 13.47 -13.18 11.23
N VAL A 61 12.68 -12.92 10.18
CA VAL A 61 13.17 -12.55 8.84
C VAL A 61 13.48 -11.06 8.68
N CYS A 62 12.85 -10.20 9.46
CA CYS A 62 13.10 -8.76 9.49
C CYS A 62 13.83 -8.39 10.78
N THR A 63 14.83 -7.48 10.69
CA THR A 63 15.48 -6.92 11.87
C THR A 63 14.51 -5.98 12.58
N THR A 64 14.26 -6.26 13.85
CA THR A 64 13.46 -5.41 14.74
C THR A 64 14.40 -4.67 15.66
N ASP A 65 14.84 -3.48 15.28
CA ASP A 65 15.66 -2.65 16.17
C ASP A 65 14.76 -1.74 17.02
N VAL A 66 15.05 -1.67 18.31
CA VAL A 66 14.39 -0.78 19.28
C VAL A 66 14.80 0.67 19.04
N ALA A 67 15.95 0.88 18.39
CA ALA A 67 16.42 2.20 17.95
C ALA A 67 15.81 2.56 16.58
N HIS A 68 15.08 3.65 16.54
CA HIS A 68 14.26 4.19 15.46
C HIS A 68 14.77 3.98 14.03
N GLY A 69 13.91 3.50 13.11
CA GLY A 69 14.11 3.62 11.68
C GLY A 69 15.00 2.56 11.02
N SER A 70 15.01 1.29 11.49
CA SER A 70 15.87 0.23 10.94
C SER A 70 15.56 -0.15 9.47
N THR A 71 14.31 0.02 9.01
CA THR A 71 13.89 -0.36 7.66
C THR A 71 14.05 0.81 6.70
N ARG A 72 15.23 0.95 6.08
CA ARG A 72 15.49 1.99 5.06
C ARG A 72 15.04 1.61 3.65
N HIS A 73 14.86 0.32 3.38
CA HIS A 73 14.45 -0.22 2.08
C HIS A 73 13.31 -1.22 2.25
N GLN A 74 12.46 -1.33 1.24
CA GLN A 74 11.44 -2.37 1.18
C GLN A 74 12.11 -3.74 1.17
N ARG A 75 11.65 -4.64 2.03
CA ARG A 75 12.09 -6.02 2.08
C ARG A 75 10.92 -6.95 1.84
N ALA A 76 11.00 -7.76 0.80
CA ALA A 76 10.02 -8.80 0.51
C ALA A 76 10.45 -10.12 1.17
N THR A 77 9.51 -10.82 1.76
CA THR A 77 9.70 -12.12 2.41
C THR A 77 8.58 -13.05 1.99
N THR A 78 8.90 -14.26 1.60
CA THR A 78 7.90 -15.28 1.25
C THR A 78 7.14 -15.70 2.51
N TRP A 79 5.82 -15.69 2.42
CA TRP A 79 4.95 -16.23 3.45
C TRP A 79 4.46 -17.60 3.02
N GLN A 80 4.97 -18.65 3.66
CA GLN A 80 4.71 -20.04 3.31
C GLN A 80 3.32 -20.47 3.81
N GLN A 81 2.28 -20.02 3.12
CA GLN A 81 0.90 -20.44 3.38
C GLN A 81 0.30 -20.93 2.06
N PRO A 82 -0.24 -22.14 2.01
CA PRO A 82 -0.92 -22.65 0.83
C PRO A 82 -2.26 -21.92 0.68
N VAL A 83 -2.44 -21.24 -0.45
CA VAL A 83 -3.70 -20.62 -0.83
C VAL A 83 -4.06 -21.11 -2.22
N PRO A 84 -5.25 -21.68 -2.42
CA PRO A 84 -5.71 -22.14 -3.73
C PRO A 84 -5.61 -21.03 -4.79
N GLY A 85 -5.10 -21.36 -5.97
CA GLY A 85 -4.93 -20.41 -7.07
C GLY A 85 -3.70 -19.49 -6.95
N LEU A 86 -3.01 -19.45 -5.82
CA LEU A 86 -1.79 -18.67 -5.63
C LEU A 86 -0.59 -19.61 -5.48
N GLN A 87 0.52 -19.29 -6.17
CA GLN A 87 1.77 -20.05 -6.07
C GLN A 87 2.71 -19.48 -5.01
N GLN A 88 2.62 -18.17 -4.77
CA GLN A 88 3.48 -17.49 -3.82
C GLN A 88 2.80 -16.29 -3.17
N LEU A 89 2.95 -16.19 -1.85
CA LEU A 89 2.58 -15.01 -1.08
C LEU A 89 3.85 -14.30 -0.62
N GLU A 90 3.93 -12.98 -0.84
CA GLU A 90 5.01 -12.13 -0.35
C GLU A 90 4.49 -11.09 0.63
N LEU A 91 5.11 -11.03 1.81
CA LEU A 91 4.98 -9.92 2.75
C LEU A 91 6.09 -8.90 2.48
N VAL A 92 5.72 -7.65 2.28
CA VAL A 92 6.66 -6.56 1.99
C VAL A 92 6.69 -5.60 3.17
N ASP A 93 7.77 -5.63 3.96
CA ASP A 93 8.03 -4.63 5.00
C ASP A 93 8.45 -3.31 4.36
N THR A 94 7.86 -2.20 4.80
CA THR A 94 8.12 -0.88 4.23
C THR A 94 8.73 0.09 5.23
N PRO A 95 9.51 1.10 4.78
CA PRO A 95 9.98 2.17 5.64
C PRO A 95 8.84 2.91 6.33
N GLY A 96 9.09 3.45 7.52
CA GLY A 96 8.12 4.27 8.25
C GLY A 96 7.80 5.59 7.55
N ILE A 97 6.58 6.08 7.72
CA ILE A 97 6.03 7.23 6.98
C ILE A 97 6.21 8.58 7.67
N ASP A 98 6.54 8.61 8.93
CA ASP A 98 6.68 9.81 9.75
C ASP A 98 8.03 10.50 9.61
N GLU A 99 9.05 9.81 9.10
CA GLU A 99 10.37 10.40 8.83
C GLU A 99 10.39 11.33 7.61
N ILE A 100 9.29 11.42 6.86
CA ILE A 100 9.19 12.15 5.60
C ILE A 100 8.03 13.16 5.62
N GLY A 101 8.20 14.30 4.97
CA GLY A 101 7.16 15.34 4.86
C GLY A 101 5.94 14.90 4.05
N GLY A 102 4.81 15.59 4.20
CA GLY A 102 3.51 15.21 3.68
C GLY A 102 3.47 14.83 2.19
N ALA A 103 4.05 15.65 1.29
CA ALA A 103 4.07 15.32 -0.14
C ALA A 103 4.93 14.09 -0.47
N ALA A 104 6.03 13.85 0.28
CA ALA A 104 6.85 12.66 0.11
C ALA A 104 6.15 11.43 0.68
N ARG A 105 5.39 11.58 1.77
CA ARG A 105 4.54 10.56 2.38
C ARG A 105 3.46 10.07 1.40
N SER A 106 2.73 10.99 0.77
CA SER A 106 1.74 10.65 -0.26
C SER A 106 2.36 9.90 -1.44
N ARG A 107 3.54 10.32 -1.90
CA ARG A 107 4.26 9.60 -2.96
C ARG A 107 4.70 8.19 -2.53
N LEU A 108 5.14 8.02 -1.29
CA LEU A 108 5.49 6.70 -0.76
C LEU A 108 4.25 5.80 -0.68
N ALA A 109 3.13 6.29 -0.13
CA ALA A 109 1.87 5.55 -0.05
C ALA A 109 1.39 5.10 -1.45
N GLN A 110 1.43 6.01 -2.45
CA GLN A 110 1.11 5.66 -3.83
C GLN A 110 2.07 4.63 -4.44
N ARG A 111 3.35 4.70 -4.11
CA ARG A 111 4.35 3.72 -4.58
C ARG A 111 4.11 2.36 -3.98
N VAL A 112 3.84 2.29 -2.68
CA VAL A 112 3.50 1.06 -1.97
C VAL A 112 2.22 0.45 -2.56
N ALA A 113 1.16 1.24 -2.72
CA ALA A 113 -0.09 0.78 -3.31
C ALA A 113 0.09 0.21 -4.72
N ARG A 114 0.92 0.85 -5.57
CA ARG A 114 1.21 0.31 -6.92
C ARG A 114 1.99 -1.00 -6.90
N GLY A 115 2.86 -1.19 -5.91
CA GLY A 115 3.70 -2.38 -5.79
C GLY A 115 3.04 -3.56 -5.07
N ALA A 116 1.89 -3.35 -4.42
CA ALA A 116 1.18 -4.34 -3.64
C ALA A 116 -0.16 -4.71 -4.27
N ASP A 117 -0.66 -5.87 -3.89
CA ASP A 117 -1.99 -6.36 -4.27
C ASP A 117 -2.99 -6.15 -3.13
N LEU A 118 -2.51 -6.12 -1.89
CA LEU A 118 -3.24 -5.77 -0.69
C LEU A 118 -2.32 -4.98 0.24
N VAL A 119 -2.84 -3.99 0.96
CA VAL A 119 -2.08 -3.18 1.91
C VAL A 119 -2.60 -3.39 3.33
N LEU A 120 -1.69 -3.68 4.26
CA LEU A 120 -1.96 -3.70 5.69
C LEU A 120 -1.47 -2.36 6.28
N LEU A 121 -2.39 -1.49 6.67
CA LEU A 121 -2.04 -0.25 7.37
C LEU A 121 -1.98 -0.53 8.88
N VAL A 122 -0.77 -0.51 9.43
CA VAL A 122 -0.51 -0.84 10.83
C VAL A 122 -0.56 0.42 11.67
N LEU A 123 -1.36 0.37 12.72
CA LEU A 123 -1.56 1.38 13.73
C LEU A 123 -1.13 0.81 15.09
N ASP A 124 -0.69 1.67 16.02
CA ASP A 124 -0.39 1.31 17.41
C ASP A 124 -1.20 2.12 18.43
N GLY A 125 -2.21 2.82 17.95
CA GLY A 125 -3.10 3.68 18.71
C GLY A 125 -4.17 4.28 17.81
N ASP A 126 -4.74 5.43 18.21
CA ASP A 126 -5.73 6.12 17.40
C ASP A 126 -5.12 6.72 16.12
N LEU A 127 -5.94 6.97 15.11
CA LEU A 127 -5.54 7.58 13.84
C LEU A 127 -4.94 8.96 14.05
N THR A 128 -3.66 9.11 13.74
CA THR A 128 -2.97 10.41 13.73
C THR A 128 -3.17 11.12 12.40
N SER A 129 -2.80 12.42 12.32
CA SER A 129 -2.79 13.15 11.04
C SER A 129 -1.85 12.52 10.02
N VAL A 130 -0.74 11.92 10.49
CA VAL A 130 0.24 11.20 9.65
C VAL A 130 -0.40 9.97 9.02
N ASP A 131 -1.17 9.21 9.79
CA ASP A 131 -1.88 8.03 9.29
C ASP A 131 -2.98 8.42 8.29
N GLN A 132 -3.70 9.52 8.55
CA GLN A 132 -4.72 10.06 7.65
C GLN A 132 -4.13 10.52 6.30
N ASP A 133 -3.01 11.26 6.33
CA ASP A 133 -2.29 11.69 5.12
C ASP A 133 -1.82 10.51 4.27
N ALA A 134 -1.53 9.37 4.89
CA ALA A 134 -1.14 8.15 4.20
C ALA A 134 -2.35 7.32 3.72
N LEU A 135 -3.43 7.29 4.50
CA LEU A 135 -4.64 6.54 4.23
C LEU A 135 -5.33 7.04 2.95
N LEU A 136 -5.49 8.35 2.78
CA LEU A 136 -6.19 8.92 1.63
C LEU A 136 -5.58 8.51 0.27
N PRO A 137 -4.25 8.59 0.05
CA PRO A 137 -3.63 8.11 -1.19
C PRO A 137 -3.75 6.59 -1.38
N LEU A 138 -3.76 5.79 -0.31
CA LEU A 138 -3.96 4.35 -0.39
C LEU A 138 -5.38 4.04 -0.89
N LEU A 139 -6.39 4.67 -0.31
CA LEU A 139 -7.79 4.53 -0.73
C LEU A 139 -8.01 5.00 -2.17
N ALA A 140 -7.44 6.15 -2.54
CA ALA A 140 -7.52 6.68 -3.91
C ALA A 140 -6.88 5.74 -4.94
N SER A 141 -6.00 4.83 -4.53
CA SER A 141 -5.43 3.82 -5.41
C SER A 141 -6.40 2.70 -5.80
N GLY A 142 -7.54 2.59 -5.10
CA GLY A 142 -8.52 1.51 -5.29
C GLY A 142 -8.02 0.12 -4.89
N LYS A 143 -6.90 0.04 -4.14
CA LYS A 143 -6.37 -1.23 -3.63
C LYS A 143 -7.10 -1.66 -2.37
N PRO A 144 -7.30 -2.98 -2.17
CA PRO A 144 -7.79 -3.49 -0.91
C PRO A 144 -6.87 -3.06 0.25
N LEU A 145 -7.49 -2.60 1.32
CA LEU A 145 -6.82 -2.07 2.49
C LEU A 145 -7.42 -2.69 3.75
N LEU A 146 -6.56 -3.24 4.59
CA LEU A 146 -6.91 -3.76 5.90
C LEU A 146 -6.17 -2.94 6.97
N LEU A 147 -6.90 -2.50 7.99
CA LEU A 147 -6.32 -1.81 9.14
C LEU A 147 -5.92 -2.85 10.19
N VAL A 148 -4.72 -2.71 10.72
CA VAL A 148 -4.18 -3.61 11.76
C VAL A 148 -3.85 -2.76 12.98
N LEU A 149 -4.60 -2.93 14.06
CA LEU A 149 -4.28 -2.34 15.36
C LEU A 149 -3.30 -3.26 16.09
N ASN A 150 -2.01 -2.94 16.00
CA ASN A 150 -0.96 -3.69 16.68
C ASN A 150 -0.81 -3.24 18.15
N ARG A 151 -0.07 -4.02 18.94
CA ARG A 151 0.12 -3.80 20.38
C ARG A 151 -1.18 -3.83 21.17
N SER A 152 -2.12 -4.67 20.77
CA SER A 152 -3.38 -4.83 21.48
C SER A 152 -3.20 -5.30 22.92
N ASP A 153 -2.08 -5.94 23.25
CA ASP A 153 -1.64 -6.34 24.57
C ASP A 153 -1.36 -5.17 25.53
N CYS A 154 -1.11 -3.96 24.99
CA CYS A 154 -0.89 -2.76 25.79
C CYS A 154 -2.17 -2.11 26.33
N TRP A 155 -3.34 -2.55 25.87
CA TRP A 155 -4.62 -1.95 26.19
C TRP A 155 -5.53 -2.94 26.93
N PRO A 156 -6.10 -2.57 28.09
CA PRO A 156 -7.21 -3.32 28.68
C PRO A 156 -8.37 -3.43 27.69
N GLU A 157 -9.16 -4.51 27.78
CA GLU A 157 -10.23 -4.81 26.81
C GLU A 157 -11.18 -3.62 26.56
N ALA A 158 -11.63 -2.95 27.64
CA ALA A 158 -12.55 -1.80 27.53
C ALA A 158 -11.90 -0.61 26.81
N GLU A 159 -10.61 -0.33 27.06
CA GLU A 159 -9.88 0.74 26.41
C GLU A 159 -9.61 0.41 24.93
N ARG A 160 -9.29 -0.86 24.63
CA ARG A 160 -9.12 -1.33 23.26
C ARG A 160 -10.40 -1.16 22.45
N GLN A 161 -11.55 -1.56 23.00
CA GLN A 161 -12.86 -1.37 22.35
C GLN A 161 -13.18 0.11 22.12
N ALA A 162 -12.89 0.97 23.10
CA ALA A 162 -13.05 2.41 22.94
C ALA A 162 -12.14 2.99 21.86
N LEU A 163 -10.89 2.52 21.76
CA LEU A 163 -9.93 2.89 20.74
C LEU A 163 -10.39 2.45 19.34
N GLU A 164 -10.83 1.22 19.20
CA GLU A 164 -11.39 0.72 17.93
C GLU A 164 -12.62 1.53 17.50
N ALA A 165 -13.51 1.85 18.44
CA ALA A 165 -14.67 2.70 18.17
C ALA A 165 -14.26 4.14 17.75
N SER A 166 -13.20 4.69 18.36
CA SER A 166 -12.63 5.99 17.96
C SER A 166 -12.09 5.96 16.54
N ILE A 167 -11.30 4.93 16.20
CA ILE A 167 -10.75 4.73 14.86
C ILE A 167 -11.88 4.66 13.83
N ARG A 168 -12.89 3.81 14.05
CA ARG A 168 -14.05 3.66 13.14
C ARG A 168 -14.82 4.96 12.97
N ARG A 169 -15.03 5.76 14.02
CA ARG A 169 -15.70 7.06 13.96
C ARG A 169 -14.89 8.06 13.12
N ARG A 170 -13.56 8.12 13.29
CA ARG A 170 -12.69 9.00 12.49
C ARG A 170 -12.69 8.58 11.02
N LEU A 171 -12.65 7.28 10.74
CA LEU A 171 -12.79 6.77 9.37
C LEU A 171 -14.13 7.17 8.76
N GLY A 172 -15.24 7.09 9.51
CA GLY A 172 -16.56 7.54 9.06
C GLY A 172 -16.60 9.02 8.69
N THR A 173 -15.86 9.85 9.42
CA THR A 173 -15.75 11.29 9.11
C THR A 173 -14.88 11.54 7.85
N LEU A 174 -13.79 10.79 7.69
CA LEU A 174 -12.88 10.93 6.54
C LEU A 174 -13.47 10.36 5.24
N LEU A 175 -14.31 9.35 5.35
CA LEU A 175 -14.84 8.55 4.24
C LEU A 175 -16.36 8.41 4.35
N PRO A 176 -17.14 9.47 4.12
CA PRO A 176 -18.58 9.37 4.15
C PRO A 176 -19.07 8.30 3.17
N GLY A 177 -19.74 7.25 3.68
CA GLY A 177 -20.24 6.12 2.90
C GLY A 177 -19.22 5.01 2.57
N GLY A 178 -17.92 5.18 2.85
CA GLY A 178 -16.88 4.18 2.54
C GLY A 178 -16.24 3.50 3.75
N ALA A 179 -16.39 4.06 4.94
CA ALA A 179 -15.73 3.56 6.16
C ALA A 179 -16.22 2.17 6.61
N ALA A 180 -17.45 1.80 6.26
CA ALA A 180 -18.05 0.51 6.60
C ALA A 180 -17.33 -0.69 5.95
N HIS A 181 -16.58 -0.45 4.87
CA HIS A 181 -15.86 -1.49 4.13
C HIS A 181 -14.40 -1.65 4.59
N LEU A 182 -13.91 -0.79 5.49
CA LEU A 182 -12.57 -0.91 6.05
C LEU A 182 -12.59 -1.76 7.30
N GLU A 183 -12.04 -2.94 7.19
CA GLU A 183 -11.92 -3.84 8.32
C GLU A 183 -10.73 -3.45 9.21
N LEU A 184 -10.90 -3.62 10.52
CA LEU A 184 -9.91 -3.35 11.55
C LEU A 184 -9.72 -4.63 12.39
N VAL A 185 -8.49 -5.13 12.41
CA VAL A 185 -8.13 -6.33 13.17
C VAL A 185 -7.09 -5.97 14.22
N ALA A 186 -7.38 -6.28 15.49
CA ALA A 186 -6.44 -6.07 16.59
C ALA A 186 -5.50 -7.27 16.74
N VAL A 187 -4.20 -7.01 16.96
CA VAL A 187 -3.14 -8.02 17.11
C VAL A 187 -2.06 -7.55 18.10
N ALA A 188 -1.30 -8.50 18.62
CA ALA A 188 -0.07 -8.23 19.36
C ALA A 188 1.09 -9.00 18.69
N ALA A 189 1.83 -8.31 17.81
CA ALA A 189 2.89 -8.95 17.02
C ALA A 189 4.14 -9.32 17.85
N ALA A 190 4.41 -8.58 18.92
CA ALA A 190 5.53 -8.84 19.84
C ALA A 190 5.12 -8.49 21.27
N PRO A 191 4.14 -9.23 21.83
CA PRO A 191 3.61 -8.91 23.14
C PRO A 191 4.66 -9.09 24.24
N ARG A 192 4.57 -8.24 25.26
CA ARG A 192 5.45 -8.30 26.42
C ARG A 192 4.60 -8.39 27.69
N ARG A 193 4.86 -9.41 28.50
CA ARG A 193 4.10 -9.64 29.74
C ARG A 193 5.00 -9.40 30.96
N PRO A 194 4.51 -8.66 31.96
CA PRO A 194 5.23 -8.52 33.22
C PRO A 194 5.27 -9.84 33.96
N ARG A 195 6.44 -10.23 34.42
CA ARG A 195 6.65 -11.41 35.27
C ARG A 195 7.24 -10.96 36.61
N LEU A 196 6.58 -11.33 37.68
CA LEU A 196 7.12 -11.12 39.03
C LEU A 196 8.21 -12.16 39.31
N LEU A 197 9.40 -11.70 39.65
CA LEU A 197 10.53 -12.53 40.04
C LEU A 197 10.44 -12.87 41.51
N ALA A 198 11.16 -13.94 41.95
CA ALA A 198 11.19 -14.36 43.37
C ALA A 198 11.74 -13.29 44.33
N ASP A 199 12.51 -12.35 43.82
CA ASP A 199 13.07 -11.20 44.58
C ASP A 199 12.12 -9.98 44.65
N GLY A 200 10.87 -10.13 44.18
CA GLY A 200 9.89 -9.05 44.14
C GLY A 200 10.06 -8.03 43.02
N ARG A 201 11.06 -8.20 42.15
CA ARG A 201 11.21 -7.36 40.95
C ARG A 201 10.27 -7.78 39.84
N VAL A 202 9.80 -6.80 39.07
CA VAL A 202 9.02 -7.06 37.85
C VAL A 202 9.97 -7.03 36.65
N ARG A 203 10.05 -8.14 35.93
CA ARG A 203 10.72 -8.23 34.64
C ARG A 203 9.66 -8.36 33.54
N THR A 204 9.91 -7.73 32.41
CA THR A 204 9.04 -7.85 31.25
C THR A 204 9.65 -8.85 30.26
N ASP A 205 9.01 -9.98 30.11
CA ASP A 205 9.45 -11.05 29.20
C ASP A 205 8.66 -11.00 27.88
N ALA A 206 9.31 -11.39 26.77
CA ALA A 206 8.65 -11.57 25.50
C ALA A 206 7.65 -12.74 25.58
N SER A 207 6.50 -12.60 24.98
CA SER A 207 5.46 -13.62 24.86
C SER A 207 5.24 -14.02 23.42
N ALA A 208 4.56 -15.13 23.20
CA ALA A 208 4.21 -15.58 21.84
C ALA A 208 3.35 -14.54 21.11
N PRO A 209 3.58 -14.31 19.80
CA PRO A 209 2.75 -13.39 19.02
C PRO A 209 1.27 -13.81 19.01
N GLU A 210 0.39 -12.81 19.11
CA GLU A 210 -1.06 -12.98 19.05
C GLU A 210 -1.56 -12.39 17.72
N VAL A 211 -1.26 -13.06 16.61
CA VAL A 211 -1.60 -12.62 15.24
C VAL A 211 -2.58 -13.55 14.52
N GLU A 212 -3.07 -14.56 15.21
CA GLU A 212 -3.94 -15.59 14.63
C GLU A 212 -5.27 -15.04 14.07
N PRO A 213 -5.93 -14.04 14.69
CA PRO A 213 -7.12 -13.40 14.09
C PRO A 213 -6.82 -12.77 12.72
N LEU A 214 -5.70 -12.08 12.60
CA LEU A 214 -5.28 -11.47 11.34
C LEU A 214 -4.89 -12.54 10.31
N ARG A 215 -4.15 -13.57 10.73
CA ARG A 215 -3.76 -14.69 9.85
C ARG A 215 -4.98 -15.34 9.22
N ARG A 216 -5.97 -15.74 10.04
CA ARG A 216 -7.22 -16.37 9.57
C ARG A 216 -8.00 -15.44 8.64
N HIS A 217 -8.09 -14.16 8.99
CA HIS A 217 -8.79 -13.18 8.16
C HIS A 217 -8.11 -13.03 6.78
N LEU A 218 -6.78 -12.89 6.75
CA LEU A 218 -6.01 -12.79 5.50
C LEU A 218 -6.16 -14.05 4.64
N LEU A 219 -6.02 -15.24 5.23
CA LEU A 219 -6.15 -16.49 4.48
C LEU A 219 -7.57 -16.65 3.91
N ALA A 220 -8.62 -16.38 4.68
CA ALA A 220 -9.99 -16.44 4.20
C ALA A 220 -10.25 -15.45 3.04
N LEU A 221 -9.71 -14.24 3.13
CA LEU A 221 -9.81 -13.24 2.06
C LEU A 221 -9.05 -13.69 0.81
N LEU A 222 -7.85 -14.23 0.97
CA LEU A 222 -7.02 -14.67 -0.15
C LEU A 222 -7.57 -15.93 -0.81
N GLU A 223 -8.14 -16.87 -0.06
CA GLU A 223 -8.82 -18.05 -0.61
C GLU A 223 -10.04 -17.67 -1.45
N GLN A 224 -10.79 -16.67 -1.01
CA GLN A 224 -12.01 -16.24 -1.72
C GLN A 224 -11.72 -15.31 -2.90
N GLN A 225 -10.69 -14.45 -2.83
CA GLN A 225 -10.50 -13.34 -3.73
C GLN A 225 -9.07 -13.19 -4.29
N GLY A 226 -8.11 -14.06 -3.92
CA GLY A 226 -6.69 -13.87 -4.26
C GLY A 226 -6.42 -13.75 -5.75
N GLU A 227 -6.96 -14.64 -6.57
CA GLU A 227 -6.84 -14.59 -8.03
C GLU A 227 -7.51 -13.33 -8.61
N LEU A 228 -8.69 -12.99 -8.09
CA LEU A 228 -9.43 -11.80 -8.51
C LEU A 228 -8.64 -10.52 -8.20
N LEU A 229 -7.98 -10.45 -7.04
CA LEU A 229 -7.13 -9.33 -6.67
C LEU A 229 -5.96 -9.15 -7.63
N LEU A 230 -5.28 -10.23 -8.01
CA LEU A 230 -4.21 -10.18 -9.02
C LEU A 230 -4.73 -9.68 -10.37
N ALA A 231 -5.86 -10.20 -10.83
CA ALA A 231 -6.46 -9.81 -12.09
C ALA A 231 -6.89 -8.33 -12.09
N LEU A 232 -7.60 -7.89 -11.05
CA LEU A 232 -8.05 -6.50 -10.91
C LEU A 232 -6.88 -5.53 -10.82
N ASN A 233 -5.83 -5.88 -10.07
CA ASN A 233 -4.64 -5.04 -9.95
C ASN A 233 -3.90 -4.89 -11.28
N SER A 234 -3.86 -5.95 -12.08
CA SER A 234 -3.28 -5.93 -13.42
C SER A 234 -4.10 -5.05 -14.37
N LEU A 235 -5.44 -5.11 -14.29
CA LEU A 235 -6.35 -4.23 -15.03
C LEU A 235 -6.18 -2.76 -14.61
N GLN A 236 -6.09 -2.47 -13.33
CA GLN A 236 -5.86 -1.11 -12.83
C GLN A 236 -4.53 -0.53 -13.31
N ALA A 237 -3.47 -1.34 -13.33
CA ALA A 237 -2.17 -0.90 -13.85
C ALA A 237 -2.24 -0.57 -15.35
N ALA A 238 -2.94 -1.38 -16.15
CA ALA A 238 -3.16 -1.15 -17.57
C ALA A 238 -4.00 0.11 -17.83
N ASP A 239 -5.09 0.29 -17.09
CA ASP A 239 -5.96 1.47 -17.17
C ASP A 239 -5.22 2.76 -16.79
N HIS A 240 -4.41 2.72 -15.73
CA HIS A 240 -3.56 3.85 -15.34
C HIS A 240 -2.59 4.25 -16.46
N LEU A 241 -1.89 3.28 -17.08
CA LEU A 241 -1.01 3.50 -18.21
C LEU A 241 -1.75 4.12 -19.39
N GLN A 242 -2.93 3.58 -19.71
CA GLN A 242 -3.77 4.09 -20.80
C GLN A 242 -4.19 5.54 -20.57
N ARG A 243 -4.64 5.89 -19.36
CA ARG A 243 -5.01 7.27 -19.00
C ARG A 243 -3.82 8.23 -19.11
N GLN A 244 -2.64 7.83 -18.67
CA GLN A 244 -1.43 8.65 -18.81
C GLN A 244 -1.09 8.90 -20.28
N LEU A 245 -1.17 7.87 -21.12
CA LEU A 245 -0.91 7.97 -22.56
C LEU A 245 -1.93 8.90 -23.24
N GLN A 246 -3.22 8.72 -22.97
CA GLN A 246 -4.28 9.57 -23.52
C GLN A 246 -4.09 11.03 -23.09
N HIS A 247 -3.79 11.27 -21.82
CA HIS A 247 -3.56 12.63 -21.32
C HIS A 247 -2.37 13.31 -22.01
N ASP A 248 -1.24 12.60 -22.22
CA ASP A 248 -0.10 13.17 -22.95
C ASP A 248 -0.45 13.45 -24.41
N ARG A 249 -1.14 12.55 -25.10
CA ARG A 249 -1.59 12.74 -26.48
C ARG A 249 -2.53 13.94 -26.63
N LEU A 250 -3.49 14.09 -25.74
CA LEU A 250 -4.40 15.24 -25.72
C LEU A 250 -3.67 16.56 -25.46
N ARG A 251 -2.73 16.58 -24.51
CA ARG A 251 -1.92 17.78 -24.22
C ARG A 251 -1.08 18.18 -25.44
N ARG A 252 -0.52 17.23 -26.16
CA ARG A 252 0.24 17.49 -27.40
C ARG A 252 -0.67 18.02 -28.50
N GLY A 253 -1.81 17.38 -28.72
CA GLY A 253 -2.78 17.85 -29.71
C GLY A 253 -3.21 19.30 -29.48
N ARG A 254 -3.52 19.66 -28.21
CA ARG A 254 -3.86 21.04 -27.85
C ARG A 254 -2.72 22.04 -28.12
N ARG A 255 -1.47 21.70 -27.77
CA ARG A 255 -0.30 22.55 -28.04
C ARG A 255 -0.05 22.73 -29.53
N SER A 256 -0.20 21.67 -30.32
CA SER A 256 -0.06 21.75 -31.78
C SER A 256 -1.13 22.64 -32.40
N ALA A 257 -2.40 22.50 -31.96
CA ALA A 257 -3.50 23.34 -32.41
C ALA A 257 -3.28 24.82 -32.04
N GLN A 258 -2.86 25.13 -30.83
CA GLN A 258 -2.52 26.49 -30.41
C GLN A 258 -1.38 27.09 -31.21
N GLY A 259 -0.34 26.28 -31.52
CA GLY A 259 0.77 26.70 -32.37
C GLY A 259 0.31 27.02 -33.80
N LEU A 260 -0.59 26.26 -34.37
CA LEU A 260 -1.18 26.54 -35.69
C LEU A 260 -2.04 27.81 -35.67
N ILE A 261 -2.87 27.99 -34.68
CA ILE A 261 -3.68 29.20 -34.52
C ILE A 261 -2.80 30.43 -34.38
N GLY A 262 -1.73 30.37 -33.57
CA GLY A 262 -0.77 31.47 -33.41
C GLY A 262 -0.05 31.85 -34.75
N ARG A 263 0.39 30.84 -35.50
CA ARG A 263 1.01 31.06 -36.84
C ARG A 263 0.02 31.69 -37.83
N TYR A 264 -1.23 31.22 -37.85
CA TYR A 264 -2.28 31.77 -38.70
C TYR A 264 -2.59 33.23 -38.33
N ALA A 265 -2.71 33.53 -37.05
CA ALA A 265 -2.94 34.88 -36.56
C ALA A 265 -1.79 35.84 -36.92
N ALA A 266 -0.53 35.37 -36.78
CA ALA A 266 0.66 36.15 -37.19
C ALA A 266 0.68 36.41 -38.69
N LEU A 267 0.42 35.40 -39.54
CA LEU A 267 0.31 35.57 -41.00
C LEU A 267 -0.79 36.55 -41.40
N LYS A 268 -1.93 36.52 -40.70
CA LYS A 268 -3.01 37.47 -40.97
C LYS A 268 -2.65 38.91 -40.56
N ALA A 269 -1.94 39.07 -39.46
CA ALA A 269 -1.46 40.39 -39.02
C ALA A 269 -0.43 41.02 -39.97
N THR A 270 0.45 40.20 -40.53
CA THR A 270 1.44 40.67 -41.52
C THR A 270 0.85 40.91 -42.93
N GLY A 271 -0.23 40.21 -43.29
CA GLY A 271 -0.93 40.38 -44.57
C GLY A 271 -1.90 41.55 -44.64
N VAL A 272 -2.25 42.17 -43.48
CA VAL A 272 -3.07 43.40 -43.41
C VAL A 272 -2.20 44.69 -43.42
N ALA A 273 -0.88 44.57 -43.28
CA ALA A 273 0.08 45.68 -43.32
C ALA A 273 0.72 45.89 -44.70
N ALA A 274 0.29 45.19 -45.72
CA ALA A 274 0.61 45.40 -47.14
C ALA A 274 -0.66 45.82 -47.91
#